data_9a250d411efdec5aecf13999387c342b
#
_entry.id   9a250d411efdec5aecf13999387c342b
#
_cell.length_a   1.000
_cell.length_b   1.000
_cell.length_c   1.000
_cell.angle_alpha   90.00
_cell.angle_beta   90.00
_cell.angle_gamma   90.00
#
_symmetry.space_group_name_H-M   'P 1'
#
loop_
_entity.id
_entity.type
_entity.pdbx_description
1 polymer ?
#
loop_
_entity_poly.entity_id
_entity_poly.type
_entity_poly.pdbx_seq_one_letter_code
_entity_poly.pdbx_strand_id
1 'polypeptide(L)'
;MTNTGMFFRMLFSAVFRRRSRAVMAVVASLVGAATLFCLAMICLAVPQQMNEEMRAYGANLIVTPTESTNADGKAGIDKAMVQHTTEMVKAKGSAKYATYRYENVRVNASPYVMAGVNAAQVKNLNHHWVVDGSWPTDGKVLVGRDIADAIGLRIGSAITIGYRASDNASTNGTSSNSSIDQQPKDGRVSSDIMDTSGTEFRVAGIVDTGGSEDSIIYATNADVNKLTGITRGVDVIEYSAGASDLAGLVSSINDMTSMHVKAQQVTKITASDTRIITMLQTLFWIVSLVVLVLTLVGVGTTISSIVSQRSE
;
A
#
# COMPACT_ATOMS: atom_id res chain seq x y z
N MET A 1 17.45 52.25 -42.01
CA MET A 1 17.98 51.29 -41.06
C MET A 1 17.39 51.61 -39.71
N THR A 2 16.56 50.75 -39.15
CA THR A 2 15.84 51.02 -37.92
C THR A 2 16.80 51.04 -36.72
N ASN A 3 16.66 52.01 -35.81
CA ASN A 3 17.48 52.22 -34.61
C ASN A 3 17.67 50.90 -33.76
N THR A 4 16.71 50.01 -33.77
CA THR A 4 16.78 48.70 -33.13
C THR A 4 17.81 47.77 -33.75
N GLY A 5 17.97 47.74 -35.07
CA GLY A 5 18.96 46.91 -35.73
C GLY A 5 20.40 47.35 -35.45
N MET A 6 20.60 48.67 -35.30
CA MET A 6 21.92 49.24 -34.99
C MET A 6 22.28 48.98 -33.52
N PHE A 7 21.29 49.02 -32.61
CA PHE A 7 21.44 48.68 -31.19
C PHE A 7 21.84 47.22 -30.99
N PHE A 8 21.14 46.29 -31.62
CA PHE A 8 21.46 44.85 -31.55
C PHE A 8 22.85 44.54 -32.13
N ARG A 9 23.24 45.23 -33.23
CA ARG A 9 24.55 45.03 -33.85
C ARG A 9 25.68 45.54 -32.97
N MET A 10 25.49 46.68 -32.27
CA MET A 10 26.44 47.20 -31.29
C MET A 10 26.54 46.28 -30.08
N LEU A 11 25.40 45.78 -29.59
CA LEU A 11 25.35 44.86 -28.46
C LEU A 11 26.05 43.54 -28.76
N PHE A 12 25.81 42.97 -29.93
CA PHE A 12 26.48 41.77 -30.39
C PHE A 12 27.99 41.95 -30.57
N SER A 13 28.41 43.06 -31.19
CA SER A 13 29.83 43.34 -31.35
C SER A 13 30.59 43.58 -30.04
N ALA A 14 29.94 44.20 -29.06
CA ALA A 14 30.48 44.38 -27.72
C ALA A 14 30.65 43.09 -26.95
N VAL A 15 29.67 42.18 -27.05
CA VAL A 15 29.73 40.84 -26.42
C VAL A 15 30.80 39.96 -27.08
N PHE A 16 30.89 39.95 -28.41
CA PHE A 16 31.87 39.12 -29.11
C PHE A 16 33.32 39.64 -29.05
N ARG A 17 33.55 40.90 -28.69
CA ARG A 17 34.90 41.46 -28.56
C ARG A 17 35.69 40.90 -27.35
N ARG A 18 34.96 40.33 -26.34
CA ARG A 18 35.55 39.62 -25.18
C ARG A 18 35.07 38.18 -25.08
N ARG A 19 35.31 37.41 -26.16
CA ARG A 19 34.76 36.06 -26.38
C ARG A 19 34.94 35.11 -25.19
N SER A 20 36.12 35.11 -24.56
CA SER A 20 36.41 34.17 -23.47
C SER A 20 35.54 34.39 -22.20
N ARG A 21 35.29 35.67 -21.84
CA ARG A 21 34.46 35.99 -20.65
C ARG A 21 32.98 35.78 -20.92
N ALA A 22 32.51 36.15 -22.12
CA ALA A 22 31.12 35.89 -22.51
C ALA A 22 30.81 34.37 -22.58
N VAL A 23 31.73 33.60 -23.16
CA VAL A 23 31.60 32.13 -23.21
C VAL A 23 31.58 31.52 -21.81
N MET A 24 32.47 31.97 -20.91
CA MET A 24 32.48 31.47 -19.52
C MET A 24 31.16 31.80 -18.78
N ALA A 25 30.59 32.98 -18.98
CA ALA A 25 29.31 33.33 -18.37
C ALA A 25 28.15 32.48 -18.93
N VAL A 26 28.14 32.22 -20.22
CA VAL A 26 27.14 31.34 -20.88
C VAL A 26 27.28 29.89 -20.37
N VAL A 27 28.50 29.37 -20.29
CA VAL A 27 28.77 28.02 -19.78
C VAL A 27 28.36 27.92 -18.33
N ALA A 28 28.69 28.88 -17.46
CA ALA A 28 28.28 28.87 -16.07
C ALA A 28 26.75 28.91 -15.89
N SER A 29 26.07 29.74 -16.71
CA SER A 29 24.60 29.82 -16.70
C SER A 29 23.96 28.51 -17.21
N LEU A 30 24.54 27.90 -18.25
CA LEU A 30 24.04 26.62 -18.79
C LEU A 30 24.22 25.46 -17.78
N VAL A 31 25.37 25.40 -17.14
CA VAL A 31 25.64 24.40 -16.09
C VAL A 31 24.67 24.60 -14.91
N GLY A 32 24.47 25.86 -14.45
CA GLY A 32 23.51 26.15 -13.40
C GLY A 32 22.06 25.76 -13.76
N ALA A 33 21.63 26.11 -14.98
CA ALA A 33 20.30 25.75 -15.46
C ALA A 33 20.13 24.22 -15.60
N ALA A 34 21.13 23.53 -16.14
CA ALA A 34 21.12 22.07 -16.26
C ALA A 34 21.05 21.38 -14.90
N THR A 35 21.80 21.87 -13.91
CA THR A 35 21.78 21.34 -12.54
C THR A 35 20.40 21.51 -11.91
N LEU A 36 19.81 22.70 -12.03
CA LEU A 36 18.45 22.96 -11.51
C LEU A 36 17.40 22.09 -12.20
N PHE A 37 17.51 21.91 -13.51
CA PHE A 37 16.60 21.05 -14.26
C PHE A 37 16.73 19.58 -13.82
N CYS A 38 17.95 19.06 -13.68
CA CYS A 38 18.17 17.70 -13.19
C CYS A 38 17.60 17.49 -11.78
N LEU A 39 17.83 18.44 -10.87
CA LEU A 39 17.29 18.37 -9.50
C LEU A 39 15.75 18.40 -9.51
N ALA A 40 15.15 19.27 -10.31
CA ALA A 40 13.69 19.34 -10.45
C ALA A 40 13.11 18.04 -11.00
N MET A 41 13.75 17.46 -12.03
CA MET A 41 13.33 16.18 -12.61
C MET A 41 13.41 15.03 -11.59
N ILE A 42 14.47 14.96 -10.80
CA ILE A 42 14.61 13.96 -9.74
C ILE A 42 13.50 14.12 -8.70
N CYS A 43 13.24 15.36 -8.25
CA CYS A 43 12.20 15.62 -7.25
C CYS A 43 10.78 15.25 -7.73
N LEU A 44 10.52 15.29 -9.02
CA LEU A 44 9.21 14.93 -9.61
C LEU A 44 9.13 13.45 -10.00
N ALA A 45 10.20 12.88 -10.55
CA ALA A 45 10.20 11.53 -11.09
C ALA A 45 10.29 10.45 -10.01
N VAL A 46 11.12 10.68 -8.96
CA VAL A 46 11.33 9.67 -7.91
C VAL A 46 10.03 9.27 -7.17
N PRO A 47 9.18 10.21 -6.71
CA PRO A 47 7.92 9.85 -6.06
C PRO A 47 6.95 9.09 -6.97
N GLN A 48 6.94 9.40 -8.27
CA GLN A 48 6.09 8.71 -9.25
C GLN A 48 6.55 7.28 -9.48
N GLN A 49 7.85 7.06 -9.67
CA GLN A 49 8.43 5.73 -9.84
C GLN A 49 8.22 4.87 -8.59
N MET A 50 8.43 5.43 -7.40
CA MET A 50 8.17 4.71 -6.15
C MET A 50 6.71 4.29 -6.01
N ASN A 51 5.76 5.14 -6.41
CA ASN A 51 4.34 4.78 -6.38
C ASN A 51 4.00 3.66 -7.38
N GLU A 52 4.63 3.64 -8.55
CA GLU A 52 4.47 2.56 -9.53
C GLU A 52 5.10 1.25 -9.05
N GLU A 53 6.28 1.31 -8.46
CA GLU A 53 6.93 0.13 -7.87
C GLU A 53 6.12 -0.43 -6.70
N MET A 54 5.59 0.42 -5.80
CA MET A 54 4.73 -0.02 -4.71
C MET A 54 3.46 -0.73 -5.20
N ARG A 55 2.91 -0.31 -6.35
CA ARG A 55 1.78 -1.00 -6.98
C ARG A 55 2.14 -2.38 -7.52
N ALA A 56 3.40 -2.61 -7.88
CA ALA A 56 3.90 -3.92 -8.28
C ALA A 56 4.00 -4.90 -7.10
N TYR A 57 4.16 -4.38 -5.88
CA TYR A 57 4.27 -5.16 -4.64
C TYR A 57 2.95 -5.34 -3.88
N GLY A 58 1.79 -5.13 -4.50
CA GLY A 58 0.49 -5.42 -3.91
C GLY A 58 -0.43 -4.20 -3.77
N ALA A 59 -1.24 -4.19 -2.72
CA ALA A 59 -2.24 -3.15 -2.50
C ALA A 59 -1.63 -1.84 -2.02
N ASN A 60 -2.14 -0.71 -2.55
CA ASN A 60 -1.84 0.63 -2.10
C ASN A 60 -3.05 1.34 -1.44
N LEU A 61 -4.21 0.72 -1.50
CA LEU A 61 -5.45 1.19 -0.89
C LEU A 61 -6.16 0.01 -0.23
N ILE A 62 -6.56 0.19 1.02
CA ILE A 62 -7.37 -0.77 1.77
C ILE A 62 -8.71 -0.13 2.11
N VAL A 63 -9.77 -0.91 1.96
CA VAL A 63 -11.13 -0.54 2.37
C VAL A 63 -11.63 -1.56 3.38
N THR A 64 -12.08 -1.05 4.53
CA THR A 64 -12.62 -1.83 5.64
C THR A 64 -14.03 -1.35 5.99
N PRO A 65 -14.87 -2.15 6.62
CA PRO A 65 -16.17 -1.68 7.11
C PRO A 65 -15.99 -0.68 8.25
N THR A 66 -16.83 0.35 8.31
CA THR A 66 -16.83 1.35 9.39
C THR A 66 -17.46 0.79 10.67
N GLU A 67 -18.47 -0.04 10.54
CA GLU A 67 -19.16 -0.68 11.63
C GLU A 67 -19.00 -2.19 11.53
N SER A 68 -18.50 -2.77 12.62
CA SER A 68 -18.60 -4.19 12.85
C SER A 68 -19.81 -4.37 13.74
N THR A 69 -21.00 -4.72 13.21
CA THR A 69 -21.98 -5.36 14.09
C THR A 69 -23.36 -5.48 13.50
N ASN A 70 -23.79 -6.67 13.41
CA ASN A 70 -25.12 -7.09 13.80
C ASN A 70 -24.97 -8.08 14.95
N ALA A 71 -26.05 -8.35 15.72
CA ALA A 71 -26.08 -9.22 16.90
C ALA A 71 -25.54 -10.66 16.66
N ASP A 72 -25.30 -11.02 15.41
CA ASP A 72 -24.83 -12.34 14.96
C ASP A 72 -23.37 -12.35 14.44
N GLY A 73 -22.58 -11.33 14.73
CA GLY A 73 -21.19 -11.24 14.29
C GLY A 73 -20.94 -10.18 13.23
N LYS A 74 -19.73 -10.13 12.70
CA LYS A 74 -19.25 -9.14 11.73
C LYS A 74 -20.12 -9.06 10.48
N ALA A 75 -20.76 -7.92 10.24
CA ALA A 75 -21.55 -7.70 9.03
C ALA A 75 -20.67 -7.72 7.75
N GLY A 76 -19.46 -7.16 7.82
CA GLY A 76 -18.55 -7.03 6.70
C GLY A 76 -19.08 -6.11 5.59
N ILE A 77 -18.34 -6.03 4.50
CA ILE A 77 -18.72 -5.27 3.30
C ILE A 77 -19.49 -6.21 2.38
N ASP A 78 -20.72 -5.88 2.04
CA ASP A 78 -21.53 -6.70 1.15
C ASP A 78 -21.07 -6.64 -0.31
N LYS A 79 -21.56 -7.54 -1.14
CA LYS A 79 -21.17 -7.64 -2.54
C LYS A 79 -21.51 -6.38 -3.35
N ALA A 80 -22.61 -5.71 -3.06
CA ALA A 80 -22.99 -4.49 -3.76
C ALA A 80 -22.06 -3.35 -3.43
N MET A 81 -21.65 -3.22 -2.16
CA MET A 81 -20.65 -2.24 -1.73
C MET A 81 -19.27 -2.52 -2.29
N VAL A 82 -18.84 -3.78 -2.36
CA VAL A 82 -17.59 -4.18 -3.03
C VAL A 82 -17.62 -3.74 -4.50
N GLN A 83 -18.73 -3.96 -5.20
CA GLN A 83 -18.86 -3.56 -6.60
C GLN A 83 -18.81 -2.04 -6.74
N HIS A 84 -19.60 -1.31 -5.95
CA HIS A 84 -19.65 0.16 -6.01
C HIS A 84 -18.30 0.81 -5.70
N THR A 85 -17.63 0.37 -4.64
CA THR A 85 -16.29 0.85 -4.30
C THR A 85 -15.29 0.55 -5.42
N THR A 86 -15.39 -0.64 -6.03
CA THR A 86 -14.52 -1.03 -7.15
C THR A 86 -14.75 -0.15 -8.38
N GLU A 87 -15.99 0.22 -8.67
CA GLU A 87 -16.35 1.14 -9.77
C GLU A 87 -15.77 2.54 -9.52
N MET A 88 -15.86 3.06 -8.29
CA MET A 88 -15.26 4.34 -7.92
C MET A 88 -13.74 4.35 -8.12
N VAL A 89 -13.05 3.29 -7.69
CA VAL A 89 -11.60 3.16 -7.86
C VAL A 89 -11.23 3.08 -9.35
N LYS A 90 -11.97 2.28 -10.14
CA LYS A 90 -11.77 2.14 -11.59
C LYS A 90 -12.03 3.43 -12.36
N ALA A 91 -12.97 4.26 -11.90
CA ALA A 91 -13.25 5.55 -12.52
C ALA A 91 -12.08 6.55 -12.42
N LYS A 92 -11.18 6.35 -11.46
CA LYS A 92 -9.99 7.21 -11.24
C LYS A 92 -8.71 6.64 -11.85
N GLY A 93 -8.75 5.39 -12.36
CA GLY A 93 -7.60 4.75 -13.00
C GLY A 93 -7.70 3.23 -13.06
N SER A 94 -6.64 2.57 -13.50
CA SER A 94 -6.58 1.11 -13.48
C SER A 94 -6.66 0.60 -12.04
N ALA A 95 -7.44 -0.46 -11.81
CA ALA A 95 -7.57 -1.07 -10.50
C ALA A 95 -7.52 -2.60 -10.58
N LYS A 96 -6.67 -3.21 -9.77
CA LYS A 96 -6.73 -4.61 -9.40
C LYS A 96 -7.23 -4.67 -7.97
N TYR A 97 -7.96 -5.69 -7.60
CA TYR A 97 -8.46 -5.83 -6.23
C TYR A 97 -8.55 -7.29 -5.82
N ALA A 98 -8.53 -7.50 -4.51
CA ALA A 98 -8.81 -8.77 -3.88
C ALA A 98 -9.65 -8.53 -2.62
N THR A 99 -10.53 -9.47 -2.33
CA THR A 99 -11.41 -9.42 -1.17
C THR A 99 -11.00 -10.51 -0.18
N TYR A 100 -11.03 -10.17 1.10
CA TYR A 100 -10.66 -11.08 2.17
C TYR A 100 -11.76 -11.11 3.23
N ARG A 101 -12.12 -12.33 3.65
CA ARG A 101 -12.97 -12.57 4.79
C ARG A 101 -12.17 -13.36 5.82
N TYR A 102 -11.92 -12.77 6.98
CA TYR A 102 -11.10 -13.36 8.03
C TYR A 102 -11.96 -14.04 9.08
N GLU A 103 -11.61 -15.28 9.42
CA GLU A 103 -12.21 -16.03 10.54
C GLU A 103 -11.10 -16.60 11.42
N ASN A 104 -11.33 -16.57 12.74
CA ASN A 104 -10.48 -17.30 13.66
C ASN A 104 -10.88 -18.77 13.65
N VAL A 105 -9.91 -19.61 13.39
CA VAL A 105 -10.08 -21.07 13.30
C VAL A 105 -9.10 -21.77 14.22
N ARG A 106 -9.31 -23.05 14.46
CA ARG A 106 -8.41 -23.88 15.28
C ARG A 106 -7.87 -25.03 14.44
N VAL A 107 -6.57 -25.24 14.55
CA VAL A 107 -5.88 -26.40 14.02
C VAL A 107 -5.11 -27.05 15.17
N ASN A 108 -5.39 -28.30 15.47
CA ASN A 108 -4.80 -29.00 16.61
C ASN A 108 -4.95 -28.22 17.94
N ALA A 109 -6.13 -27.65 18.18
CA ALA A 109 -6.47 -26.79 19.31
C ALA A 109 -5.77 -25.40 19.36
N SER A 110 -4.81 -25.12 18.48
CA SER A 110 -4.14 -23.81 18.38
C SER A 110 -4.94 -22.86 17.50
N PRO A 111 -5.07 -21.58 17.90
CA PRO A 111 -5.78 -20.58 17.11
C PRO A 111 -4.95 -20.12 15.91
N TYR A 112 -5.58 -20.01 14.75
CA TYR A 112 -5.03 -19.47 13.53
C TYR A 112 -6.06 -18.59 12.83
N VAL A 113 -5.60 -17.75 11.88
CA VAL A 113 -6.47 -16.95 11.04
C VAL A 113 -6.67 -17.66 9.70
N MET A 114 -7.92 -17.80 9.28
CA MET A 114 -8.30 -18.29 7.97
C MET A 114 -8.87 -17.14 7.13
N ALA A 115 -8.41 -16.99 5.92
CA ALA A 115 -8.92 -16.00 4.97
C ALA A 115 -9.70 -16.69 3.85
N GLY A 116 -10.98 -16.35 3.75
CA GLY A 116 -11.81 -16.68 2.59
C GLY A 116 -11.50 -15.72 1.44
N VAL A 117 -11.09 -16.24 0.31
CA VAL A 117 -10.60 -15.44 -0.82
C VAL A 117 -11.13 -15.94 -2.16
N ASN A 118 -11.02 -15.07 -3.16
CA ASN A 118 -11.08 -15.46 -4.56
C ASN A 118 -9.64 -15.61 -5.08
N ALA A 119 -9.23 -16.84 -5.35
CA ALA A 119 -7.87 -17.17 -5.76
C ALA A 119 -7.39 -16.37 -6.99
N ALA A 120 -8.27 -16.14 -7.97
CA ALA A 120 -7.94 -15.38 -9.18
C ALA A 120 -7.67 -13.90 -8.86
N GLN A 121 -8.44 -13.29 -7.96
CA GLN A 121 -8.25 -11.90 -7.53
C GLN A 121 -6.95 -11.74 -6.75
N VAL A 122 -6.69 -12.62 -5.78
CA VAL A 122 -5.47 -12.57 -4.96
C VAL A 122 -4.24 -12.78 -5.82
N LYS A 123 -4.25 -13.76 -6.73
CA LYS A 123 -3.16 -14.00 -7.68
C LYS A 123 -2.92 -12.80 -8.59
N ASN A 124 -3.97 -12.13 -9.04
CA ASN A 124 -3.84 -10.96 -9.90
C ASN A 124 -3.33 -9.72 -9.16
N LEU A 125 -3.67 -9.57 -7.88
CA LEU A 125 -3.21 -8.47 -7.04
C LEU A 125 -1.77 -8.66 -6.57
N ASN A 126 -1.47 -9.88 -6.07
CA ASN A 126 -0.21 -10.19 -5.37
C ASN A 126 0.71 -11.08 -6.24
N HIS A 127 1.23 -10.53 -7.32
CA HIS A 127 2.13 -11.26 -8.24
C HIS A 127 3.46 -11.68 -7.59
N HIS A 128 3.86 -11.01 -6.52
CA HIS A 128 5.11 -11.24 -5.80
C HIS A 128 5.04 -12.42 -4.83
N TRP A 129 3.85 -12.94 -4.55
CA TRP A 129 3.70 -14.09 -3.68
C TRP A 129 4.32 -15.33 -4.33
N VAL A 130 5.23 -15.97 -3.62
CA VAL A 130 5.82 -17.24 -4.03
C VAL A 130 4.91 -18.35 -3.51
N VAL A 131 4.31 -19.11 -4.42
CA VAL A 131 3.40 -20.20 -4.07
C VAL A 131 3.98 -21.51 -4.60
N ASP A 132 4.37 -22.37 -3.66
CA ASP A 132 4.72 -23.75 -3.95
C ASP A 132 3.46 -24.60 -4.01
N GLY A 133 3.19 -25.24 -5.14
CA GLY A 133 1.98 -26.03 -5.36
C GLY A 133 0.90 -25.26 -6.10
N SER A 134 -0.34 -25.29 -5.60
CA SER A 134 -1.49 -24.66 -6.26
C SER A 134 -2.27 -23.74 -5.34
N TRP A 135 -2.99 -22.81 -5.95
CA TRP A 135 -3.92 -21.90 -5.26
C TRP A 135 -5.11 -22.67 -4.67
N PRO A 136 -5.79 -22.10 -3.67
CA PRO A 136 -6.91 -22.79 -3.01
C PRO A 136 -8.04 -23.07 -4.00
N THR A 137 -8.60 -24.25 -3.86
CA THR A 137 -9.77 -24.72 -4.62
C THR A 137 -10.74 -25.40 -3.65
N ASP A 138 -11.88 -25.85 -4.11
CA ASP A 138 -12.90 -26.50 -3.24
C ASP A 138 -12.28 -27.66 -2.43
N GLY A 139 -12.39 -27.60 -1.10
CA GLY A 139 -11.82 -28.56 -0.16
C GLY A 139 -10.28 -28.54 -0.02
N LYS A 140 -9.61 -27.58 -0.66
CA LYS A 140 -8.16 -27.46 -0.61
C LYS A 140 -7.74 -26.05 -0.20
N VAL A 141 -6.76 -25.97 0.70
CA VAL A 141 -6.27 -24.71 1.28
C VAL A 141 -4.85 -24.41 0.86
N LEU A 142 -4.53 -23.13 0.77
CA LEU A 142 -3.17 -22.62 0.67
C LEU A 142 -2.73 -22.18 2.06
N VAL A 143 -1.62 -22.68 2.54
CA VAL A 143 -1.14 -22.45 3.92
C VAL A 143 0.08 -21.54 3.88
N GLY A 144 0.11 -20.56 4.77
CA GLY A 144 1.28 -19.72 4.95
C GLY A 144 2.50 -20.50 5.46
N ARG A 145 3.68 -20.06 5.08
CA ARG A 145 4.95 -20.73 5.40
C ARG A 145 5.14 -20.93 6.91
N ASP A 146 4.85 -19.91 7.72
CA ASP A 146 5.01 -19.97 9.18
C ASP A 146 4.14 -21.08 9.80
N ILE A 147 2.90 -21.22 9.31
CA ILE A 147 2.00 -22.27 9.78
C ILE A 147 2.46 -23.64 9.33
N ALA A 148 2.87 -23.75 8.06
CA ALA A 148 3.36 -25.02 7.51
C ALA A 148 4.57 -25.54 8.30
N ASP A 149 5.51 -24.66 8.63
CA ASP A 149 6.70 -25.01 9.40
C ASP A 149 6.37 -25.30 10.87
N ALA A 150 5.47 -24.53 11.49
CA ALA A 150 5.07 -24.73 12.88
C ALA A 150 4.36 -26.07 13.13
N ILE A 151 3.55 -26.53 12.16
CA ILE A 151 2.75 -27.77 12.30
C ILE A 151 3.38 -28.94 11.53
N GLY A 152 4.39 -28.67 10.71
CA GLY A 152 5.04 -29.67 9.88
C GLY A 152 4.22 -30.12 8.66
N LEU A 153 3.43 -29.19 8.08
CA LEU A 153 2.61 -29.48 6.91
C LEU A 153 3.43 -29.47 5.62
N ARG A 154 2.99 -30.34 4.70
CA ARG A 154 3.54 -30.42 3.33
C ARG A 154 2.37 -30.36 2.33
N ILE A 155 2.68 -30.06 1.10
CA ILE A 155 1.71 -30.13 0.01
C ILE A 155 1.11 -31.53 -0.05
N GLY A 156 -0.22 -31.60 -0.08
CA GLY A 156 -0.98 -32.86 -0.03
C GLY A 156 -1.32 -33.37 1.38
N SER A 157 -0.77 -32.77 2.45
CA SER A 157 -1.14 -33.13 3.83
C SER A 157 -2.62 -32.86 4.07
N ALA A 158 -3.24 -33.71 4.90
CA ALA A 158 -4.56 -33.43 5.45
C ALA A 158 -4.43 -32.50 6.65
N ILE A 159 -5.35 -31.54 6.77
CA ILE A 159 -5.45 -30.62 7.89
C ILE A 159 -6.91 -30.53 8.33
N THR A 160 -7.15 -30.72 9.64
CA THR A 160 -8.49 -30.57 10.22
C THR A 160 -8.62 -29.18 10.82
N ILE A 161 -9.58 -28.40 10.31
CA ILE A 161 -9.82 -27.02 10.70
C ILE A 161 -11.17 -26.95 11.43
N GLY A 162 -11.15 -26.55 12.69
CA GLY A 162 -12.33 -26.31 13.51
C GLY A 162 -12.72 -24.84 13.52
N TYR A 163 -14.03 -24.57 13.56
CA TYR A 163 -14.57 -23.23 13.71
C TYR A 163 -15.41 -23.13 14.97
N ARG A 164 -15.25 -22.05 15.73
CA ARG A 164 -16.06 -21.72 16.89
C ARG A 164 -16.57 -20.29 16.78
N ALA A 165 -17.89 -20.10 16.89
CA ALA A 165 -18.49 -18.78 16.84
C ALA A 165 -18.00 -17.86 17.98
N SER A 166 -17.74 -18.43 19.17
CA SER A 166 -17.19 -17.68 20.33
C SER A 166 -15.84 -17.06 20.08
N ASP A 167 -14.98 -17.68 19.26
CA ASP A 167 -13.64 -17.15 18.93
C ASP A 167 -13.73 -15.96 17.94
N ASN A 168 -14.88 -15.78 17.31
CA ASN A 168 -15.15 -14.74 16.31
C ASN A 168 -16.13 -13.67 16.80
N ALA A 169 -16.71 -13.82 17.99
CA ALA A 169 -17.54 -12.80 18.61
C ALA A 169 -16.67 -11.56 18.88
N SER A 170 -17.08 -10.40 18.34
CA SER A 170 -16.37 -9.15 18.56
C SER A 170 -16.25 -8.84 20.03
N THR A 171 -15.05 -8.78 20.56
CA THR A 171 -14.72 -8.15 21.86
C THR A 171 -14.80 -6.63 21.76
N ASN A 172 -15.87 -6.09 21.17
CA ASN A 172 -16.25 -4.68 21.26
C ASN A 172 -17.24 -4.53 22.43
N GLY A 173 -16.75 -4.76 23.61
CA GLY A 173 -17.48 -4.49 24.84
C GLY A 173 -16.48 -3.97 25.84
N THR A 174 -16.58 -2.66 26.13
CA THR A 174 -16.30 -2.06 27.42
C THR A 174 -15.96 -3.14 28.47
N SER A 175 -14.79 -3.00 29.10
CA SER A 175 -14.50 -3.66 30.37
C SER A 175 -15.61 -3.35 31.36
N SER A 176 -16.71 -4.05 31.27
CA SER A 176 -17.59 -4.23 32.38
C SER A 176 -17.07 -5.48 33.14
N ASN A 177 -16.51 -5.21 34.30
CA ASN A 177 -16.33 -6.16 35.38
C ASN A 177 -17.54 -7.08 35.45
N SER A 178 -17.53 -8.18 34.71
CA SER A 178 -18.39 -9.31 34.94
C SER A 178 -17.52 -10.33 35.67
N SER A 179 -17.60 -10.22 36.99
CA SER A 179 -17.31 -11.26 37.99
C SER A 179 -16.96 -12.62 37.39
N ILE A 180 -15.73 -12.98 37.62
CA ILE A 180 -15.26 -14.35 37.71
C ILE A 180 -16.13 -15.06 38.78
N ASP A 181 -17.32 -15.52 38.40
CA ASP A 181 -18.19 -16.35 39.21
C ASP A 181 -19.13 -17.17 38.34
N GLN A 182 -18.54 -17.97 37.44
CA GLN A 182 -19.14 -19.20 36.99
C GLN A 182 -18.06 -20.29 36.94
N GLN A 183 -17.58 -20.63 38.11
CA GLN A 183 -16.95 -21.90 38.35
C GLN A 183 -18.01 -22.98 38.09
N PRO A 184 -17.79 -23.93 37.13
CA PRO A 184 -18.69 -25.03 36.92
C PRO A 184 -18.74 -25.85 38.22
N LYS A 185 -19.89 -25.88 38.84
CA LYS A 185 -20.12 -26.61 40.13
C LYS A 185 -19.96 -28.11 40.02
N ASP A 186 -19.63 -28.67 38.87
CA ASP A 186 -19.66 -30.13 38.64
C ASP A 186 -18.34 -30.73 38.16
N GLY A 187 -17.21 -30.14 38.37
CA GLY A 187 -15.93 -30.81 38.08
C GLY A 187 -15.80 -31.44 36.66
N ARG A 188 -16.77 -31.22 35.80
CA ARG A 188 -16.69 -31.62 34.39
C ARG A 188 -15.85 -30.59 33.64
N VAL A 189 -14.71 -31.02 33.19
CA VAL A 189 -13.94 -30.32 32.18
C VAL A 189 -14.91 -30.05 31.04
N SER A 190 -15.09 -28.77 30.68
CA SER A 190 -15.94 -28.37 29.54
C SER A 190 -15.60 -29.26 28.38
N SER A 191 -16.57 -29.97 27.81
CA SER A 191 -16.43 -30.81 26.63
C SER A 191 -15.93 -29.97 25.41
N ASP A 192 -15.99 -28.67 25.56
CA ASP A 192 -15.54 -27.64 24.60
C ASP A 192 -14.00 -27.59 24.40
N ILE A 193 -13.22 -28.15 25.34
CA ILE A 193 -11.75 -28.20 25.24
C ILE A 193 -11.28 -29.39 24.36
N MET A 194 -12.11 -30.41 24.22
CA MET A 194 -11.80 -31.64 23.48
C MET A 194 -12.58 -31.80 22.17
N ASP A 195 -13.31 -30.78 21.75
CA ASP A 195 -14.01 -30.86 20.48
C ASP A 195 -12.99 -30.73 19.31
N THR A 196 -12.54 -31.90 18.86
CA THR A 196 -11.74 -32.09 17.66
C THR A 196 -12.60 -32.12 16.40
N SER A 197 -13.89 -31.79 16.53
CA SER A 197 -14.79 -31.69 15.38
C SER A 197 -14.34 -30.53 14.50
N GLY A 198 -13.88 -30.86 13.32
CA GLY A 198 -13.44 -29.91 12.29
C GLY A 198 -13.71 -30.48 10.92
N THR A 199 -13.61 -29.63 9.93
CA THR A 199 -13.67 -30.02 8.53
C THR A 199 -12.27 -30.36 8.04
N GLU A 200 -12.13 -31.48 7.36
CA GLU A 200 -10.87 -31.89 6.77
C GLU A 200 -10.66 -31.17 5.43
N PHE A 201 -9.49 -30.56 5.30
CA PHE A 201 -9.01 -29.94 4.07
C PHE A 201 -7.68 -30.58 3.66
N ARG A 202 -7.30 -30.40 2.39
CA ARG A 202 -5.99 -30.77 1.89
C ARG A 202 -5.15 -29.54 1.61
N VAL A 203 -3.88 -29.57 1.94
CA VAL A 203 -2.92 -28.52 1.60
C VAL A 203 -2.65 -28.58 0.09
N ALA A 204 -3.13 -27.59 -0.65
CA ALA A 204 -2.93 -27.44 -2.09
C ALA A 204 -1.54 -26.85 -2.40
N GLY A 205 -1.08 -25.95 -1.55
CA GLY A 205 0.19 -25.25 -1.68
C GLY A 205 0.59 -24.56 -0.40
N ILE A 206 1.81 -24.05 -0.41
CA ILE A 206 2.39 -23.24 0.66
C ILE A 206 2.78 -21.90 0.06
N VAL A 207 2.37 -20.80 0.70
CA VAL A 207 2.72 -19.44 0.29
C VAL A 207 3.82 -18.89 1.18
N ASP A 208 4.78 -18.24 0.54
CA ASP A 208 5.90 -17.56 1.18
C ASP A 208 5.95 -16.11 0.65
N THR A 209 5.67 -15.17 1.53
CA THR A 209 5.64 -13.73 1.20
C THR A 209 6.73 -12.97 1.94
N GLY A 210 7.31 -13.57 2.99
CA GLY A 210 8.22 -12.93 3.93
C GLY A 210 7.50 -11.91 4.85
N GLY A 211 6.17 -11.96 4.93
CA GLY A 211 5.35 -11.04 5.71
C GLY A 211 4.34 -11.74 6.62
N SER A 212 3.42 -10.95 7.17
CA SER A 212 2.35 -11.44 8.06
C SER A 212 1.37 -12.39 7.39
N GLU A 213 1.31 -12.37 6.07
CA GLU A 213 0.51 -13.24 5.23
C GLU A 213 0.91 -14.72 5.37
N ASP A 214 2.15 -14.97 5.79
CA ASP A 214 2.69 -16.32 6.02
C ASP A 214 2.09 -17.00 7.26
N SER A 215 1.39 -16.24 8.11
CA SER A 215 0.66 -16.72 9.28
C SER A 215 -0.85 -16.90 9.04
N ILE A 216 -1.28 -17.03 7.78
CA ILE A 216 -2.69 -17.13 7.38
C ILE A 216 -2.93 -18.40 6.56
N ILE A 217 -4.12 -19.02 6.76
CA ILE A 217 -4.62 -20.12 5.94
C ILE A 217 -5.61 -19.54 4.93
N TYR A 218 -5.38 -19.74 3.64
CA TYR A 218 -6.27 -19.25 2.58
C TYR A 218 -7.13 -20.37 2.04
N ALA A 219 -8.44 -20.12 2.01
CA ALA A 219 -9.45 -21.02 1.46
C ALA A 219 -10.38 -20.29 0.50
N THR A 220 -11.21 -21.03 -0.24
CA THR A 220 -12.25 -20.41 -1.03
C THR A 220 -13.35 -19.83 -0.14
N ASN A 221 -14.02 -18.76 -0.58
CA ASN A 221 -15.18 -18.21 0.15
C ASN A 221 -16.29 -19.26 0.36
N ALA A 222 -16.45 -20.20 -0.58
CA ALA A 222 -17.41 -21.28 -0.47
C ALA A 222 -17.05 -22.23 0.68
N ASP A 223 -15.80 -22.59 0.83
CA ASP A 223 -15.32 -23.45 1.92
C ASP A 223 -15.45 -22.77 3.28
N VAL A 224 -15.13 -21.47 3.35
CA VAL A 224 -15.32 -20.71 4.61
C VAL A 224 -16.82 -20.64 4.97
N ASN A 225 -17.72 -20.44 3.99
CA ASN A 225 -19.16 -20.48 4.26
C ASN A 225 -19.63 -21.86 4.75
N LYS A 226 -19.11 -22.95 4.18
CA LYS A 226 -19.41 -24.31 4.63
C LYS A 226 -18.89 -24.57 6.04
N LEU A 227 -17.66 -24.13 6.35
CA LEU A 227 -17.01 -24.32 7.64
C LEU A 227 -17.73 -23.55 8.77
N THR A 228 -18.10 -22.30 8.50
CA THR A 228 -18.73 -21.41 9.50
C THR A 228 -20.24 -21.58 9.59
N GLY A 229 -20.88 -22.11 8.54
CA GLY A 229 -22.34 -22.15 8.41
C GLY A 229 -22.98 -20.78 8.14
N ILE A 230 -22.18 -19.71 7.97
CA ILE A 230 -22.64 -18.33 7.83
C ILE A 230 -22.14 -17.74 6.50
N THR A 231 -23.05 -17.14 5.75
CA THR A 231 -22.69 -16.31 4.57
C THR A 231 -22.73 -14.85 4.97
N ARG A 232 -21.60 -14.16 4.93
CA ARG A 232 -21.50 -12.74 5.29
C ARG A 232 -20.59 -11.98 4.31
N GLY A 233 -20.55 -10.65 4.44
CA GLY A 233 -19.66 -9.79 3.67
C GLY A 233 -18.18 -10.02 3.97
N VAL A 234 -17.33 -9.32 3.25
CA VAL A 234 -15.87 -9.38 3.39
C VAL A 234 -15.39 -8.36 4.41
N ASP A 235 -14.29 -8.64 5.07
CA ASP A 235 -13.73 -7.75 6.10
C ASP A 235 -12.79 -6.70 5.50
N VAL A 236 -12.13 -7.05 4.38
CA VAL A 236 -11.14 -6.16 3.76
C VAL A 236 -11.24 -6.29 2.24
N ILE A 237 -11.14 -5.14 1.58
CA ILE A 237 -10.89 -5.07 0.13
C ILE A 237 -9.54 -4.39 -0.04
N GLU A 238 -8.64 -5.07 -0.70
CA GLU A 238 -7.35 -4.52 -1.09
C GLU A 238 -7.37 -4.10 -2.54
N TYR A 239 -6.91 -2.90 -2.84
CA TYR A 239 -6.78 -2.37 -4.19
C TYR A 239 -5.34 -2.01 -4.53
N SER A 240 -4.92 -2.34 -5.74
CA SER A 240 -3.80 -1.71 -6.42
C SER A 240 -4.39 -0.69 -7.39
N ALA A 241 -4.58 0.54 -6.89
CA ALA A 241 -5.22 1.62 -7.62
C ALA A 241 -4.19 2.46 -8.39
N GLY A 242 -4.44 2.66 -9.69
CA GLY A 242 -3.64 3.51 -10.57
C GLY A 242 -4.08 4.96 -10.61
N ALA A 243 -4.76 5.44 -9.57
CA ALA A 243 -5.19 6.83 -9.49
C ALA A 243 -3.99 7.76 -9.31
N SER A 244 -3.97 8.86 -10.06
CA SER A 244 -2.96 9.91 -9.91
C SER A 244 -3.07 10.67 -8.59
N ASP A 245 -4.30 10.79 -8.05
CA ASP A 245 -4.61 11.37 -6.75
C ASP A 245 -5.28 10.31 -5.86
N LEU A 246 -4.46 9.52 -5.20
CA LEU A 246 -4.92 8.47 -4.29
C LEU A 246 -5.53 9.07 -3.00
N ALA A 247 -4.99 10.20 -2.52
CA ALA A 247 -5.52 10.88 -1.34
C ALA A 247 -6.93 11.44 -1.58
N GLY A 248 -7.16 12.06 -2.74
CA GLY A 248 -8.49 12.53 -3.14
C GLY A 248 -9.48 11.39 -3.34
N LEU A 249 -9.03 10.23 -3.85
CA LEU A 249 -9.86 9.04 -3.94
C LEU A 249 -10.26 8.51 -2.56
N VAL A 250 -9.33 8.44 -1.62
CA VAL A 250 -9.58 8.03 -0.23
C VAL A 250 -10.61 8.95 0.42
N SER A 251 -10.45 10.27 0.28
CA SER A 251 -11.43 11.25 0.79
C SER A 251 -12.80 11.04 0.15
N SER A 252 -12.86 10.83 -1.16
CA SER A 252 -14.13 10.63 -1.87
C SER A 252 -14.89 9.38 -1.41
N ILE A 253 -14.18 8.30 -1.08
CA ILE A 253 -14.79 7.08 -0.53
C ILE A 253 -15.26 7.32 0.90
N ASN A 254 -14.45 7.99 1.73
CA ASN A 254 -14.77 8.24 3.13
C ASN A 254 -15.90 9.26 3.31
N ASP A 255 -16.08 10.20 2.38
CA ASP A 255 -17.17 11.17 2.40
C ASP A 255 -18.54 10.53 2.11
N MET A 256 -18.56 9.36 1.50
CA MET A 256 -19.79 8.59 1.26
C MET A 256 -20.17 7.76 2.49
N THR A 257 -20.64 8.41 3.54
CA THR A 257 -21.03 7.77 4.81
C THR A 257 -22.10 6.69 4.66
N SER A 258 -22.93 6.76 3.62
CA SER A 258 -23.96 5.75 3.32
C SER A 258 -23.40 4.38 2.92
N MET A 259 -22.12 4.30 2.57
CA MET A 259 -21.47 3.04 2.19
C MET A 259 -20.97 2.24 3.39
N HIS A 260 -20.93 2.83 4.60
CA HIS A 260 -20.43 2.21 5.82
C HIS A 260 -19.03 1.55 5.64
N VAL A 261 -18.19 2.15 4.79
CA VAL A 261 -16.83 1.72 4.55
C VAL A 261 -15.84 2.83 4.83
N LYS A 262 -14.63 2.45 5.20
CA LYS A 262 -13.50 3.35 5.42
C LYS A 262 -12.34 2.97 4.54
N ALA A 263 -11.92 3.89 3.70
CA ALA A 263 -10.74 3.75 2.87
C ALA A 263 -9.51 4.30 3.58
N GLN A 264 -8.39 3.62 3.44
CA GLN A 264 -7.09 4.04 3.95
C GLN A 264 -6.03 3.76 2.89
N GLN A 265 -5.15 4.72 2.69
CA GLN A 265 -3.97 4.49 1.87
C GLN A 265 -2.99 3.61 2.62
N VAL A 266 -2.51 2.55 1.97
CA VAL A 266 -1.45 1.71 2.50
C VAL A 266 -0.12 2.32 2.11
N THR A 267 0.54 2.90 3.08
CA THR A 267 1.96 3.23 2.97
C THR A 267 2.73 2.04 3.53
N LYS A 268 3.06 1.07 2.69
CA LYS A 268 3.99 -0.02 3.06
C LYS A 268 5.41 0.48 3.36
N ILE A 269 5.63 1.77 3.15
CA ILE A 269 6.85 2.45 3.59
C ILE A 269 6.71 2.66 5.09
N THR A 270 7.60 2.08 5.85
CA THR A 270 7.73 2.41 7.28
C THR A 270 7.78 3.93 7.42
N ALA A 271 7.23 4.48 8.48
CA ALA A 271 7.23 5.93 8.73
C ALA A 271 8.65 6.54 8.65
N SER A 272 9.67 5.70 8.82
CA SER A 272 11.09 6.03 8.60
C SER A 272 11.39 6.35 7.13
N ASP A 273 10.88 5.56 6.18
CA ASP A 273 11.20 5.74 4.76
C ASP A 273 10.55 7.00 4.19
N THR A 274 9.31 7.31 4.61
CA THR A 274 8.66 8.58 4.26
C THR A 274 9.42 9.78 4.80
N ARG A 275 9.96 9.66 6.03
CA ARG A 275 10.77 10.71 6.64
C ARG A 275 12.08 10.93 5.88
N ILE A 276 12.73 9.85 5.45
CA ILE A 276 13.96 9.91 4.64
C ILE A 276 13.67 10.58 3.29
N ILE A 277 12.59 10.20 2.62
CA ILE A 277 12.19 10.81 1.33
C ILE A 277 11.90 12.30 1.50
N THR A 278 11.16 12.69 2.54
CA THR A 278 10.87 14.10 2.83
C THR A 278 12.14 14.87 3.16
N MET A 279 13.06 14.28 3.92
CA MET A 279 14.37 14.89 4.20
C MET A 279 15.19 15.06 2.93
N LEU A 280 15.24 14.07 2.04
CA LEU A 280 15.92 14.15 0.76
C LEU A 280 15.31 15.21 -0.14
N GLN A 281 13.99 15.30 -0.24
CA GLN A 281 13.31 16.36 -0.97
C GLN A 281 13.66 17.75 -0.43
N THR A 282 13.62 17.91 0.89
CA THR A 282 13.97 19.18 1.53
C THR A 282 15.43 19.53 1.26
N LEU A 283 16.35 18.56 1.36
CA LEU A 283 17.76 18.74 1.04
C LEU A 283 17.96 19.18 -0.41
N PHE A 284 17.28 18.55 -1.35
CA PHE A 284 17.34 18.91 -2.76
C PHE A 284 16.82 20.33 -3.03
N TRP A 285 15.75 20.76 -2.37
CA TRP A 285 15.26 22.13 -2.47
C TRP A 285 16.26 23.14 -1.93
N ILE A 286 16.92 22.86 -0.79
CA ILE A 286 17.96 23.72 -0.21
C ILE A 286 19.16 23.81 -1.15
N VAL A 287 19.65 22.68 -1.66
CA VAL A 287 20.78 22.65 -2.61
C VAL A 287 20.43 23.41 -3.89
N SER A 288 19.21 23.23 -4.42
CA SER A 288 18.72 23.94 -5.60
C SER A 288 18.71 25.46 -5.38
N LEU A 289 18.24 25.91 -4.22
CA LEU A 289 18.24 27.33 -3.84
C LEU A 289 19.66 27.89 -3.76
N VAL A 290 20.60 27.16 -3.11
CA VAL A 290 22.00 27.57 -2.99
C VAL A 290 22.66 27.69 -4.38
N VAL A 291 22.44 26.69 -5.26
CA VAL A 291 22.98 26.73 -6.62
C VAL A 291 22.41 27.91 -7.40
N LEU A 292 21.10 28.22 -7.25
CA LEU A 292 20.48 29.38 -7.88
C LEU A 292 21.14 30.68 -7.40
N VAL A 293 21.32 30.85 -6.10
CA VAL A 293 21.96 32.05 -5.52
C VAL A 293 23.41 32.19 -6.00
N LEU A 294 24.18 31.09 -5.97
CA LEU A 294 25.57 31.11 -6.46
C LEU A 294 25.63 31.45 -7.96
N THR A 295 24.70 30.96 -8.75
CA THR A 295 24.61 31.28 -10.18
C THR A 295 24.30 32.76 -10.40
N LEU A 296 23.35 33.33 -9.64
CA LEU A 296 23.02 34.74 -9.68
C LEU A 296 24.22 35.64 -9.27
N VAL A 297 24.89 35.27 -8.19
CA VAL A 297 26.08 36.00 -7.73
C VAL A 297 27.21 35.89 -8.75
N GLY A 298 27.46 34.72 -9.33
CA GLY A 298 28.48 34.50 -10.34
C GLY A 298 28.21 35.29 -11.59
N VAL A 299 26.97 35.36 -12.08
CA VAL A 299 26.57 36.17 -13.22
C VAL A 299 26.66 37.66 -12.86
N GLY A 300 26.18 38.06 -11.68
CA GLY A 300 26.24 39.45 -11.20
C GLY A 300 27.66 39.99 -11.07
N THR A 301 28.58 39.21 -10.51
CA THR A 301 30.00 39.59 -10.38
C THR A 301 30.68 39.70 -11.76
N THR A 302 30.34 38.80 -12.67
CA THR A 302 30.86 38.84 -14.05
C THR A 302 30.40 40.11 -14.79
N ILE A 303 29.11 40.46 -14.68
CA ILE A 303 28.55 41.68 -15.27
C ILE A 303 29.15 42.93 -14.62
N SER A 304 29.23 42.99 -13.30
CA SER A 304 29.82 44.09 -12.55
C SER A 304 31.26 44.32 -12.92
N SER A 305 32.09 43.27 -13.04
CA SER A 305 33.46 43.34 -13.50
C SER A 305 33.59 43.88 -14.92
N ILE A 306 32.64 43.60 -15.80
CA ILE A 306 32.62 44.12 -17.18
C ILE A 306 32.26 45.61 -17.20
N VAL A 307 31.31 46.02 -16.34
CA VAL A 307 30.87 47.41 -16.25
C VAL A 307 31.97 48.30 -15.62
N SER A 308 32.60 47.85 -14.52
CA SER A 308 33.67 48.59 -13.84
C SER A 308 34.91 48.87 -14.71
N GLN A 309 35.29 47.91 -15.59
CA GLN A 309 36.39 48.12 -16.58
C GLN A 309 36.05 49.04 -17.74
N ARG A 310 34.82 49.55 -17.81
CA ARG A 310 34.40 50.45 -18.87
C ARG A 310 34.29 51.90 -18.39
N SER A 311 34.45 52.15 -17.08
CA SER A 311 34.40 53.48 -16.46
C SER A 311 35.78 54.12 -16.27
N GLU A 312 36.87 53.41 -16.63
CA GLU A 312 38.20 53.99 -16.85
C GLU A 312 38.48 54.15 -18.35
#